data_4b19497939ae33c1c96bddde09f28263
#
_entry.id   4b19497939ae33c1c96bddde09f28263
#
_cell.length_a   1.000
_cell.length_b   1.000
_cell.length_c   1.000
_cell.angle_alpha   90.00
_cell.angle_beta   90.00
_cell.angle_gamma   90.00
#
_symmetry.space_group_name_H-M   'P 1'
#
loop_
_entity.id
_entity.type
_entity.pdbx_description
1 polymer ?
#
loop_
_entity_poly.entity_id
_entity_poly.type
_entity_poly.pdbx_seq_one_letter_code
_entity_poly.pdbx_strand_id
1 'polypeptide(L)'
;MQMGVTVTSVLENNTDKAFAIHIFCDGVSKENLDKTRQLAEKYQQNFYVYIMDMKPFQMFHIKTRHFSRVTYLRSVMPKILKPLTDKYLYMDADMLCVGDISEITDIDLQGYPFAAASETPQAVAYKTSFLHQKSGKHFNDGLMWIDIAEWEREQITEKVFSYQGADPSRFSGQSQDIMNLVLDGDILFIDRRYNGGSDKGTLIYHFCGSNKPWHMVLNDADALWRHYLDLSPWDSMPDPLPPKTPQHYFNYKLLMERSWQKKKLGNCLQYLFWYTVLKIELKLGMQ
;
A
#
# COMPACT_ATOMS: atom_id res chain seq x y z
N MET A 1 12.96 2.83 0.23
CA MET A 1 12.50 3.64 1.37
C MET A 1 11.12 3.18 1.84
N GLN A 2 10.05 3.27 1.06
CA GLN A 2 8.67 2.95 1.50
C GLN A 2 8.57 1.57 2.14
N MET A 3 9.01 0.52 1.44
CA MET A 3 9.09 -0.85 1.97
C MET A 3 9.82 -0.91 3.31
N GLY A 4 10.95 -0.20 3.44
CA GLY A 4 11.69 -0.14 4.70
C GLY A 4 10.88 0.40 5.87
N VAL A 5 10.08 1.44 5.64
CA VAL A 5 9.16 2.01 6.66
C VAL A 5 8.04 1.03 7.00
N THR A 6 7.44 0.40 5.99
CA THR A 6 6.42 -0.65 6.20
C THR A 6 6.96 -1.77 7.08
N VAL A 7 8.14 -2.32 6.73
CA VAL A 7 8.76 -3.41 7.52
C VAL A 7 9.16 -2.92 8.92
N THR A 8 9.73 -1.71 9.06
CA THR A 8 10.04 -1.13 10.38
C THR A 8 8.80 -1.08 11.26
N SER A 9 7.65 -0.67 10.72
CA SER A 9 6.41 -0.60 11.49
C SER A 9 5.90 -1.98 11.94
N VAL A 10 6.06 -3.00 11.10
CA VAL A 10 5.74 -4.39 11.49
C VAL A 10 6.64 -4.85 12.63
N LEU A 11 7.95 -4.64 12.52
CA LEU A 11 8.94 -5.13 13.48
C LEU A 11 8.86 -4.38 14.83
N GLU A 12 8.62 -3.08 14.83
CA GLU A 12 8.46 -2.29 16.06
C GLU A 12 7.23 -2.69 16.88
N ASN A 13 6.15 -3.11 16.21
CA ASN A 13 4.89 -3.50 16.87
C ASN A 13 4.78 -4.99 17.14
N ASN A 14 5.80 -5.81 16.80
CA ASN A 14 5.80 -7.26 16.94
C ASN A 14 7.19 -7.78 17.34
N THR A 15 7.77 -7.18 18.38
CA THR A 15 9.15 -7.46 18.83
C THR A 15 9.35 -8.85 19.43
N ASP A 16 8.27 -9.52 19.81
CA ASP A 16 8.24 -10.87 20.35
C ASP A 16 8.16 -11.97 19.27
N LYS A 17 8.10 -11.60 17.98
CA LYS A 17 7.91 -12.50 16.86
C LYS A 17 9.16 -12.61 15.99
N ALA A 18 9.36 -13.79 15.39
CA ALA A 18 10.38 -14.01 14.37
C ALA A 18 9.75 -13.91 12.97
N PHE A 19 10.42 -13.19 12.07
CA PHE A 19 9.95 -12.99 10.71
C PHE A 19 10.97 -13.46 9.66
N ALA A 20 10.47 -13.99 8.56
CA ALA A 20 11.18 -14.11 7.30
C ALA A 20 10.58 -13.08 6.33
N ILE A 21 11.32 -12.00 6.04
CA ILE A 21 10.86 -10.89 5.21
C ILE A 21 11.32 -11.12 3.78
N HIS A 22 10.37 -11.31 2.86
CA HIS A 22 10.61 -11.55 1.44
C HIS A 22 10.26 -10.29 0.63
N ILE A 23 11.25 -9.68 -0.01
CA ILE A 23 11.12 -8.41 -0.74
C ILE A 23 11.25 -8.70 -2.23
N PHE A 24 10.19 -8.42 -3.00
CA PHE A 24 10.17 -8.59 -4.45
C PHE A 24 10.25 -7.24 -5.15
N CYS A 25 11.20 -7.08 -6.07
CA CYS A 25 11.41 -5.82 -6.79
C CYS A 25 11.93 -6.08 -8.21
N ASP A 26 11.84 -5.07 -9.06
CA ASP A 26 12.42 -5.05 -10.41
C ASP A 26 13.87 -4.54 -10.45
N GLY A 27 14.37 -4.08 -9.31
CA GLY A 27 15.73 -3.61 -9.11
C GLY A 27 15.88 -2.90 -7.77
N VAL A 28 17.11 -2.86 -7.27
CA VAL A 28 17.45 -2.19 -6.02
C VAL A 28 18.84 -1.54 -6.12
N SER A 29 18.99 -0.30 -5.65
CA SER A 29 20.31 0.34 -5.57
C SER A 29 21.14 -0.29 -4.46
N LYS A 30 22.49 -0.20 -4.58
CA LYS A 30 23.41 -0.67 -3.54
C LYS A 30 23.10 -0.02 -2.20
N GLU A 31 22.86 1.30 -2.17
CA GLU A 31 22.50 2.04 -0.96
C GLU A 31 21.24 1.45 -0.28
N ASN A 32 20.17 1.22 -1.05
CA ASN A 32 18.95 0.63 -0.49
C ASN A 32 19.16 -0.81 -0.02
N LEU A 33 20.01 -1.58 -0.69
CA LEU A 33 20.35 -2.94 -0.27
C LEU A 33 21.13 -2.92 1.06
N ASP A 34 22.09 -1.98 1.21
CA ASP A 34 22.86 -1.83 2.44
C ASP A 34 21.96 -1.37 3.60
N LYS A 35 21.03 -0.43 3.36
CA LYS A 35 20.01 -0.04 4.35
C LYS A 35 19.07 -1.20 4.73
N THR A 36 18.72 -2.04 3.77
CA THR A 36 17.93 -3.25 4.05
C THR A 36 18.68 -4.24 4.95
N ARG A 37 20.00 -4.41 4.76
CA ARG A 37 20.84 -5.21 5.67
C ARG A 37 20.92 -4.61 7.07
N GLN A 38 21.11 -3.29 7.19
CA GLN A 38 21.08 -2.60 8.48
C GLN A 38 19.75 -2.83 9.23
N LEU A 39 18.63 -2.80 8.50
CA LEU A 39 17.32 -3.09 9.08
C LEU A 39 17.24 -4.54 9.60
N ALA A 40 17.72 -5.50 8.82
CA ALA A 40 17.77 -6.92 9.20
C ALA A 40 18.62 -7.14 10.44
N GLU A 41 19.80 -6.52 10.51
CA GLU A 41 20.73 -6.57 11.64
C GLU A 41 20.12 -5.93 12.90
N LYS A 42 19.52 -4.73 12.76
CA LYS A 42 18.90 -3.99 13.87
C LYS A 42 17.84 -4.82 14.58
N TYR A 43 16.98 -5.52 13.84
CA TYR A 43 15.87 -6.31 14.39
C TYR A 43 16.16 -7.81 14.48
N GLN A 44 17.37 -8.26 14.09
CA GLN A 44 17.79 -9.66 14.09
C GLN A 44 16.80 -10.59 13.35
N GLN A 45 16.32 -10.13 12.19
CA GLN A 45 15.35 -10.83 11.35
C GLN A 45 15.96 -11.28 10.02
N ASN A 46 15.37 -12.30 9.40
CA ASN A 46 15.82 -12.81 8.11
C ASN A 46 15.18 -12.04 6.97
N PHE A 47 15.99 -11.47 6.06
CA PHE A 47 15.54 -10.73 4.88
C PHE A 47 16.04 -11.39 3.60
N TYR A 48 15.14 -11.54 2.64
CA TYR A 48 15.40 -12.13 1.33
C TYR A 48 14.96 -11.14 0.24
N VAL A 49 15.87 -10.76 -0.65
CA VAL A 49 15.59 -9.80 -1.73
C VAL A 49 15.60 -10.53 -3.06
N TYR A 50 14.47 -10.48 -3.77
CA TYR A 50 14.27 -11.09 -5.08
C TYR A 50 14.24 -10.00 -6.16
N ILE A 51 15.25 -9.99 -7.04
CA ILE A 51 15.25 -9.11 -8.21
C ILE A 51 14.60 -9.89 -9.35
N MET A 52 13.43 -9.44 -9.77
CA MET A 52 12.56 -10.16 -10.69
C MET A 52 12.80 -9.76 -12.15
N ASP A 53 12.82 -10.73 -13.04
CA ASP A 53 12.73 -10.44 -14.49
C ASP A 53 11.32 -9.96 -14.83
N MET A 54 11.19 -8.72 -15.30
CA MET A 54 9.92 -8.11 -15.64
C MET A 54 9.44 -8.44 -17.08
N LYS A 55 10.22 -9.21 -17.88
CA LYS A 55 9.81 -9.62 -19.24
C LYS A 55 8.45 -10.35 -19.27
N PRO A 56 8.16 -11.31 -18.37
CA PRO A 56 6.86 -11.97 -18.36
C PRO A 56 5.65 -11.03 -18.16
N PHE A 57 5.89 -9.83 -17.63
CA PHE A 57 4.84 -8.86 -17.28
C PHE A 57 4.67 -7.74 -18.31
N GLN A 58 5.46 -7.73 -19.40
CA GLN A 58 5.48 -6.64 -20.38
C GLN A 58 4.13 -6.44 -21.10
N MET A 59 3.36 -7.51 -21.27
CA MET A 59 2.05 -7.48 -21.93
C MET A 59 0.92 -7.01 -21.00
N PHE A 60 1.17 -6.86 -19.69
CA PHE A 60 0.21 -6.25 -18.80
C PHE A 60 0.19 -4.73 -18.99
N HIS A 61 -1.01 -4.18 -19.05
CA HIS A 61 -1.22 -2.76 -19.21
C HIS A 61 -0.91 -1.97 -17.93
N ILE A 62 -0.39 -0.73 -18.10
CA ILE A 62 -0.26 0.28 -17.04
C ILE A 62 -1.08 1.50 -17.44
N LYS A 63 -2.14 1.79 -16.70
CA LYS A 63 -3.06 2.89 -17.03
C LYS A 63 -2.52 4.27 -16.67
N THR A 64 -1.75 4.37 -15.60
CA THR A 64 -1.23 5.65 -15.09
C THR A 64 0.25 5.57 -14.77
N ARG A 65 0.95 6.73 -14.85
CA ARG A 65 2.39 6.82 -14.53
C ARG A 65 2.72 6.53 -13.05
N HIS A 66 1.72 6.51 -12.18
CA HIS A 66 1.89 6.24 -10.75
C HIS A 66 2.00 4.75 -10.42
N PHE A 67 1.64 3.88 -11.35
CA PHE A 67 1.70 2.44 -11.17
C PHE A 67 2.88 1.82 -11.93
N SER A 68 3.44 0.76 -11.38
CA SER A 68 4.47 -0.06 -11.99
C SER A 68 3.93 -1.46 -12.30
N ARG A 69 4.53 -2.15 -13.28
CA ARG A 69 4.26 -3.58 -13.50
C ARG A 69 4.67 -4.47 -12.31
N VAL A 70 5.45 -3.96 -11.40
CA VAL A 70 5.81 -4.61 -10.12
C VAL A 70 4.57 -5.06 -9.33
N THR A 71 3.43 -4.36 -9.46
CA THR A 71 2.17 -4.77 -8.83
C THR A 71 1.70 -6.18 -9.25
N TYR A 72 2.07 -6.65 -10.44
CA TYR A 72 1.73 -7.99 -10.91
C TYR A 72 2.62 -9.09 -10.32
N LEU A 73 3.73 -8.76 -9.66
CA LEU A 73 4.60 -9.74 -9.00
C LEU A 73 3.85 -10.55 -7.94
N ARG A 74 2.85 -9.95 -7.29
CA ARG A 74 2.02 -10.65 -6.30
C ARG A 74 1.38 -11.93 -6.84
N SER A 75 1.10 -12.00 -8.13
CA SER A 75 0.50 -13.19 -8.75
C SER A 75 1.47 -14.37 -8.91
N VAL A 76 2.78 -14.16 -8.84
CA VAL A 76 3.80 -15.23 -8.96
C VAL A 76 4.52 -15.54 -7.65
N MET A 77 4.33 -14.72 -6.62
CA MET A 77 4.94 -14.94 -5.30
C MET A 77 4.59 -16.30 -4.69
N PRO A 78 3.34 -16.81 -4.77
CA PRO A 78 3.00 -18.13 -4.22
C PRO A 78 3.88 -19.23 -4.79
N LYS A 79 4.12 -19.25 -6.10
CA LYS A 79 4.98 -20.25 -6.77
C LYS A 79 6.44 -20.18 -6.30
N ILE A 80 6.94 -18.97 -5.98
CA ILE A 80 8.32 -18.75 -5.53
C ILE A 80 8.47 -19.15 -4.06
N LEU A 81 7.46 -18.84 -3.24
CA LEU A 81 7.47 -19.07 -1.80
C LEU A 81 7.06 -20.50 -1.39
N LYS A 82 6.38 -21.23 -2.26
CA LYS A 82 5.93 -22.62 -1.99
C LYS A 82 6.98 -23.55 -1.38
N PRO A 83 8.27 -23.52 -1.80
CA PRO A 83 9.29 -24.38 -1.18
C PRO A 83 9.66 -23.98 0.26
N LEU A 84 9.20 -22.82 0.73
CA LEU A 84 9.62 -22.19 1.99
C LEU A 84 8.51 -22.14 3.04
N THR A 85 7.24 -22.05 2.60
CA THR A 85 6.09 -21.90 3.49
C THR A 85 4.79 -22.32 2.80
N ASP A 86 3.79 -22.69 3.61
CA ASP A 86 2.43 -22.98 3.12
C ASP A 86 1.57 -21.71 3.05
N LYS A 87 1.86 -20.72 3.91
CA LYS A 87 1.09 -19.47 4.01
C LYS A 87 2.01 -18.27 4.20
N TYR A 88 1.61 -17.12 3.72
CA TYR A 88 2.33 -15.87 3.95
C TYR A 88 1.39 -14.65 3.91
N LEU A 89 1.77 -13.60 4.63
CA LEU A 89 1.11 -12.31 4.56
C LEU A 89 1.77 -11.45 3.48
N TYR A 90 1.02 -11.09 2.46
CA TYR A 90 1.39 -10.08 1.47
C TYR A 90 1.00 -8.70 1.96
N MET A 91 1.91 -7.74 1.81
CA MET A 91 1.66 -6.32 2.09
C MET A 91 2.28 -5.44 1.00
N ASP A 92 1.53 -4.43 0.56
CA ASP A 92 2.08 -3.36 -0.29
C ASP A 92 3.10 -2.51 0.48
N ALA A 93 4.07 -1.94 -0.24
CA ALA A 93 5.15 -1.14 0.35
C ALA A 93 4.70 0.23 0.90
N ASP A 94 3.46 0.63 0.68
CA ASP A 94 2.85 1.87 1.15
C ASP A 94 1.84 1.63 2.29
N MET A 95 2.14 0.65 3.13
CA MET A 95 1.36 0.31 4.32
C MET A 95 2.10 0.64 5.61
N LEU A 96 1.37 0.66 6.73
CA LEU A 96 1.91 0.88 8.06
C LEU A 96 1.17 0.00 9.06
N CYS A 97 1.90 -0.89 9.72
CA CYS A 97 1.37 -1.73 10.81
C CYS A 97 1.50 -1.01 12.14
N VAL A 98 0.42 -0.92 12.93
CA VAL A 98 0.42 -0.25 14.23
C VAL A 98 -0.06 -1.14 15.38
N GLY A 99 -0.08 -2.45 15.17
CA GLY A 99 -0.50 -3.41 16.18
C GLY A 99 -0.01 -4.82 15.92
N ASP A 100 -0.61 -5.79 16.59
CA ASP A 100 -0.22 -7.19 16.51
C ASP A 100 -0.64 -7.83 15.18
N ILE A 101 0.34 -8.28 14.40
CA ILE A 101 0.11 -8.92 13.11
C ILE A 101 -0.56 -10.29 13.22
N SER A 102 -0.51 -10.96 14.41
CA SER A 102 -1.17 -12.24 14.65
C SER A 102 -2.68 -12.16 14.45
N GLU A 103 -3.28 -10.99 14.70
CA GLU A 103 -4.71 -10.80 14.44
C GLU A 103 -5.12 -11.13 13.00
N ILE A 104 -4.15 -11.08 12.05
CA ILE A 104 -4.36 -11.43 10.65
C ILE A 104 -3.85 -12.84 10.36
N THR A 105 -2.64 -13.19 10.85
CA THR A 105 -2.00 -14.47 10.49
C THR A 105 -2.60 -15.67 11.20
N ASP A 106 -3.37 -15.46 12.27
CA ASP A 106 -4.10 -16.51 12.99
C ASP A 106 -5.52 -16.76 12.40
N ILE A 107 -5.93 -15.99 11.39
CA ILE A 107 -7.22 -16.19 10.73
C ILE A 107 -7.22 -17.54 10.00
N ASP A 108 -8.21 -18.38 10.33
CA ASP A 108 -8.51 -19.58 9.55
C ASP A 108 -9.10 -19.19 8.20
N LEU A 109 -8.42 -19.55 7.13
CA LEU A 109 -8.83 -19.25 5.77
C LEU A 109 -10.01 -20.10 5.25
N GLN A 110 -10.44 -21.12 5.99
CA GLN A 110 -11.64 -21.92 5.69
C GLN A 110 -11.66 -22.50 4.26
N GLY A 111 -10.50 -22.77 3.67
CA GLY A 111 -10.37 -23.27 2.31
C GLY A 111 -10.41 -22.18 1.22
N TYR A 112 -10.47 -20.91 1.59
CA TYR A 112 -10.29 -19.81 0.63
C TYR A 112 -8.81 -19.59 0.29
N PRO A 113 -8.49 -19.15 -0.93
CA PRO A 113 -7.10 -18.94 -1.35
C PRO A 113 -6.41 -17.82 -0.58
N PHE A 114 -7.16 -16.85 -0.10
CA PHE A 114 -6.66 -15.81 0.79
C PHE A 114 -7.79 -15.05 1.50
N ALA A 115 -7.39 -14.31 2.53
CA ALA A 115 -8.23 -13.30 3.17
C ALA A 115 -7.78 -11.90 2.77
N ALA A 116 -8.73 -11.00 2.48
CA ALA A 116 -8.49 -9.58 2.18
C ALA A 116 -9.66 -8.72 2.63
N ALA A 117 -9.39 -7.43 2.86
CA ALA A 117 -10.42 -6.47 3.23
C ALA A 117 -11.16 -5.93 2.00
N SER A 118 -12.46 -5.65 2.19
CA SER A 118 -13.25 -4.96 1.16
C SER A 118 -12.77 -3.53 0.94
N GLU A 119 -12.93 -3.03 -0.27
CA GLU A 119 -12.83 -1.60 -0.56
C GLU A 119 -13.93 -0.79 0.16
N THR A 120 -13.85 0.56 0.10
CA THR A 120 -14.92 1.41 0.62
C THR A 120 -16.24 1.13 -0.10
N PRO A 121 -17.41 1.30 0.56
CA PRO A 121 -18.70 1.05 -0.09
C PRO A 121 -18.88 1.78 -1.42
N GLN A 122 -18.37 3.01 -1.53
CA GLN A 122 -18.42 3.80 -2.76
C GLN A 122 -17.52 3.20 -3.86
N ALA A 123 -16.32 2.75 -3.49
CA ALA A 123 -15.41 2.09 -4.43
C ALA A 123 -15.96 0.74 -4.88
N VAL A 124 -16.54 -0.05 -3.97
CA VAL A 124 -17.20 -1.32 -4.29
C VAL A 124 -18.33 -1.08 -5.31
N ALA A 125 -19.25 -0.15 -5.05
CA ALA A 125 -20.36 0.14 -5.95
C ALA A 125 -19.89 0.56 -7.36
N TYR A 126 -18.86 1.42 -7.43
CA TYR A 126 -18.28 1.84 -8.71
C TYR A 126 -17.57 0.69 -9.42
N LYS A 127 -16.69 -0.01 -8.74
CA LYS A 127 -15.84 -1.06 -9.31
C LYS A 127 -16.62 -2.28 -9.78
N THR A 128 -17.55 -2.76 -8.95
CA THR A 128 -18.39 -3.92 -9.32
C THR A 128 -19.26 -3.63 -10.53
N SER A 129 -19.81 -2.41 -10.63
CA SER A 129 -20.55 -1.97 -11.82
C SER A 129 -19.64 -1.85 -13.05
N PHE A 130 -18.48 -1.20 -12.90
CA PHE A 130 -17.53 -0.97 -14.00
C PHE A 130 -16.95 -2.28 -14.55
N LEU A 131 -16.63 -3.23 -13.68
CA LEU A 131 -16.04 -4.53 -14.03
C LEU A 131 -17.09 -5.60 -14.34
N HIS A 132 -18.39 -5.30 -14.19
CA HIS A 132 -19.49 -6.25 -14.33
C HIS A 132 -19.35 -7.49 -13.43
N GLN A 133 -18.88 -7.30 -12.17
CA GLN A 133 -18.75 -8.37 -11.20
C GLN A 133 -20.11 -8.86 -10.73
N LYS A 134 -20.32 -10.19 -10.72
CA LYS A 134 -21.61 -10.80 -10.37
C LYS A 134 -21.86 -10.86 -8.87
N SER A 135 -20.76 -11.01 -8.09
CA SER A 135 -20.83 -11.10 -6.63
C SER A 135 -21.26 -9.79 -5.95
N GLY A 136 -21.11 -8.64 -6.62
CA GLY A 136 -21.27 -7.33 -6.00
C GLY A 136 -20.22 -7.01 -4.93
N LYS A 137 -19.11 -7.77 -4.88
CA LYS A 137 -18.01 -7.63 -3.91
C LYS A 137 -16.74 -7.21 -4.61
N HIS A 138 -15.93 -6.37 -3.95
CA HIS A 138 -14.62 -5.95 -4.46
C HIS A 138 -13.65 -5.76 -3.29
N PHE A 139 -12.51 -6.45 -3.32
CA PHE A 139 -11.49 -6.37 -2.28
C PHE A 139 -10.31 -5.49 -2.71
N ASN A 140 -9.58 -4.97 -1.72
CA ASN A 140 -8.30 -4.31 -1.92
C ASN A 140 -7.19 -5.36 -1.82
N ASP A 141 -6.36 -5.48 -2.87
CA ASP A 141 -5.30 -6.48 -2.98
C ASP A 141 -3.96 -6.05 -2.36
N GLY A 142 -3.92 -4.91 -1.66
CA GLY A 142 -2.71 -4.41 -1.01
C GLY A 142 -2.31 -5.19 0.25
N LEU A 143 -3.27 -5.90 0.89
CA LEU A 143 -2.99 -6.83 1.97
C LEU A 143 -3.77 -8.12 1.73
N MET A 144 -3.05 -9.25 1.75
CA MET A 144 -3.64 -10.58 1.58
C MET A 144 -2.95 -11.60 2.49
N TRP A 145 -3.71 -12.31 3.32
CA TRP A 145 -3.25 -13.51 4.02
C TRP A 145 -3.50 -14.71 3.13
N ILE A 146 -2.44 -15.31 2.58
CA ILE A 146 -2.50 -16.23 1.43
C ILE A 146 -2.18 -17.67 1.87
N ASP A 147 -3.02 -18.61 1.43
CA ASP A 147 -2.76 -20.06 1.41
C ASP A 147 -2.27 -20.47 0.01
N ILE A 148 -1.04 -20.97 -0.07
CA ILE A 148 -0.38 -21.28 -1.35
C ILE A 148 -1.04 -22.48 -2.03
N ALA A 149 -1.47 -23.48 -1.26
CA ALA A 149 -2.10 -24.67 -1.82
C ALA A 149 -3.45 -24.34 -2.48
N GLU A 150 -4.26 -23.52 -1.79
CA GLU A 150 -5.56 -23.09 -2.30
C GLU A 150 -5.41 -22.14 -3.51
N TRP A 151 -4.40 -21.23 -3.48
CA TRP A 151 -4.05 -20.38 -4.61
C TRP A 151 -3.71 -21.19 -5.87
N GLU A 152 -2.92 -22.26 -5.73
CA GLU A 152 -2.58 -23.15 -6.84
C GLU A 152 -3.76 -24.00 -7.30
N ARG A 153 -4.56 -24.53 -6.37
CA ARG A 153 -5.77 -25.29 -6.69
C ARG A 153 -6.71 -24.48 -7.57
N GLU A 154 -6.88 -23.20 -7.25
CA GLU A 154 -7.71 -22.28 -8.01
C GLU A 154 -7.03 -21.75 -9.28
N GLN A 155 -5.77 -22.09 -9.55
CA GLN A 155 -4.99 -21.64 -10.72
C GLN A 155 -4.99 -20.10 -10.88
N ILE A 156 -4.87 -19.37 -9.77
CA ILE A 156 -5.03 -17.91 -9.76
C ILE A 156 -3.96 -17.23 -10.61
N THR A 157 -2.71 -17.71 -10.53
CA THR A 157 -1.61 -17.19 -11.36
C THR A 157 -1.95 -17.29 -12.85
N GLU A 158 -2.37 -18.45 -13.33
CA GLU A 158 -2.69 -18.72 -14.73
C GLU A 158 -3.88 -17.88 -15.19
N LYS A 159 -4.91 -17.79 -14.36
CA LYS A 159 -6.10 -16.94 -14.60
C LYS A 159 -5.71 -15.46 -14.71
N VAL A 160 -4.84 -14.94 -13.84
CA VAL A 160 -4.33 -13.56 -13.92
C VAL A 160 -3.54 -13.35 -15.22
N PHE A 161 -2.65 -14.28 -15.57
CA PHE A 161 -1.84 -14.18 -16.79
C PHE A 161 -2.67 -14.27 -18.08
N SER A 162 -3.85 -14.87 -18.06
CA SER A 162 -4.77 -14.90 -19.20
C SER A 162 -5.29 -13.52 -19.62
N TYR A 163 -5.15 -12.51 -18.73
CA TYR A 163 -5.50 -11.11 -19.02
C TYR A 163 -4.38 -10.30 -19.67
N GLN A 164 -3.21 -10.90 -19.94
CA GLN A 164 -2.14 -10.26 -20.71
C GLN A 164 -2.64 -9.86 -22.11
N GLY A 165 -2.33 -8.62 -22.53
CA GLY A 165 -2.80 -8.08 -23.81
C GLY A 165 -4.29 -7.72 -23.85
N ALA A 166 -5.01 -7.84 -22.75
CA ALA A 166 -6.40 -7.38 -22.68
C ALA A 166 -6.51 -5.87 -22.86
N ASP A 167 -7.65 -5.41 -23.40
CA ASP A 167 -7.92 -3.99 -23.64
C ASP A 167 -7.84 -3.21 -22.31
N PRO A 168 -6.96 -2.20 -22.23
CA PRO A 168 -6.77 -1.36 -21.05
C PRO A 168 -8.01 -0.62 -20.57
N SER A 169 -8.93 -0.31 -21.47
CA SER A 169 -10.18 0.40 -21.14
C SER A 169 -11.09 -0.40 -20.21
N ARG A 170 -10.88 -1.72 -20.14
CA ARG A 170 -11.62 -2.64 -19.27
C ARG A 170 -11.25 -2.53 -17.79
N PHE A 171 -10.16 -1.84 -17.46
CA PHE A 171 -9.63 -1.75 -16.11
C PHE A 171 -9.53 -0.31 -15.64
N SER A 172 -9.88 -0.07 -14.38
CA SER A 172 -9.70 1.22 -13.70
C SER A 172 -8.54 1.16 -12.68
N GLY A 173 -8.25 -0.02 -12.15
CA GLY A 173 -7.09 -0.35 -11.33
C GLY A 173 -6.44 -1.60 -11.91
N GLN A 174 -5.14 -1.72 -11.85
CA GLN A 174 -4.34 -2.72 -12.58
C GLN A 174 -4.54 -4.17 -12.10
N SER A 175 -3.57 -4.68 -11.30
CA SER A 175 -3.60 -6.03 -10.76
C SER A 175 -4.85 -6.29 -9.92
N GLN A 176 -5.28 -5.31 -9.13
CA GLN A 176 -6.46 -5.42 -8.27
C GLN A 176 -7.75 -5.72 -9.06
N ASP A 177 -7.97 -5.02 -10.18
CA ASP A 177 -9.17 -5.26 -11.01
C ASP A 177 -9.15 -6.67 -11.62
N ILE A 178 -7.97 -7.12 -12.09
CA ILE A 178 -7.83 -8.47 -12.65
C ILE A 178 -8.05 -9.54 -11.57
N MET A 179 -7.47 -9.38 -10.39
CA MET A 179 -7.66 -10.30 -9.26
C MET A 179 -9.14 -10.39 -8.87
N ASN A 180 -9.83 -9.25 -8.83
CA ASN A 180 -11.25 -9.18 -8.53
C ASN A 180 -12.13 -9.79 -9.64
N LEU A 181 -11.73 -9.74 -10.91
CA LEU A 181 -12.42 -10.41 -12.02
C LEU A 181 -12.19 -11.93 -12.00
N VAL A 182 -10.98 -12.37 -11.66
CA VAL A 182 -10.63 -13.79 -11.60
C VAL A 182 -11.39 -14.50 -10.50
N LEU A 183 -11.57 -13.84 -9.36
CA LEU A 183 -12.14 -14.45 -8.15
C LEU A 183 -13.60 -14.08 -7.93
N ASP A 184 -14.07 -12.97 -8.48
CA ASP A 184 -15.45 -12.45 -8.35
C ASP A 184 -16.04 -12.59 -6.92
N GLY A 185 -15.23 -12.27 -5.91
CA GLY A 185 -15.61 -12.33 -4.49
C GLY A 185 -15.43 -13.68 -3.80
N ASP A 186 -14.83 -14.67 -4.47
CA ASP A 186 -14.52 -15.99 -3.89
C ASP A 186 -13.22 -15.95 -3.07
N ILE A 187 -13.25 -15.16 -2.00
CA ILE A 187 -12.21 -14.99 -0.98
C ILE A 187 -12.82 -14.88 0.40
N LEU A 188 -12.03 -15.02 1.45
CA LEU A 188 -12.45 -14.69 2.81
C LEU A 188 -12.36 -13.17 3.03
N PHE A 189 -13.51 -12.50 3.21
CA PHE A 189 -13.52 -11.07 3.54
C PHE A 189 -13.25 -10.87 5.03
N ILE A 190 -12.26 -9.99 5.32
CA ILE A 190 -11.89 -9.60 6.69
C ILE A 190 -12.21 -8.12 6.95
N ASP A 191 -12.12 -7.73 8.22
CA ASP A 191 -12.43 -6.37 8.65
C ASP A 191 -11.51 -5.33 7.95
N ARG A 192 -12.06 -4.19 7.57
CA ARG A 192 -11.33 -3.10 6.92
C ARG A 192 -10.27 -2.45 7.81
N ARG A 193 -10.30 -2.68 9.13
CA ARG A 193 -9.22 -2.24 10.02
C ARG A 193 -7.85 -2.84 9.66
N TYR A 194 -7.81 -3.96 8.94
CA TYR A 194 -6.59 -4.61 8.47
C TYR A 194 -6.07 -4.08 7.13
N ASN A 195 -6.81 -3.22 6.46
CA ASN A 195 -6.38 -2.57 5.21
C ASN A 195 -7.20 -1.27 5.05
N GLY A 196 -6.99 -0.33 5.98
CA GLY A 196 -7.82 0.86 6.13
C GLY A 196 -7.06 2.17 5.93
N GLY A 197 -7.83 3.25 5.95
CA GLY A 197 -7.32 4.61 5.99
C GLY A 197 -7.05 5.09 7.43
N SER A 198 -7.44 6.34 7.73
CA SER A 198 -7.23 6.98 9.03
C SER A 198 -8.35 6.72 10.06
N ASP A 199 -9.13 5.67 9.89
CA ASP A 199 -10.24 5.36 10.78
C ASP A 199 -9.74 4.90 12.16
N LYS A 200 -10.53 5.21 13.21
CA LYS A 200 -10.19 4.81 14.58
C LYS A 200 -10.20 3.27 14.68
N GLY A 201 -9.12 2.71 15.20
CA GLY A 201 -8.96 1.26 15.35
C GLY A 201 -8.34 0.54 14.14
N THR A 202 -7.89 1.28 13.12
CA THR A 202 -7.09 0.72 12.02
C THR A 202 -5.81 0.09 12.56
N LEU A 203 -5.58 -1.19 12.23
CA LEU A 203 -4.36 -1.93 12.56
C LEU A 203 -3.29 -1.79 11.47
N ILE A 204 -3.72 -1.83 10.22
CA ILE A 204 -2.86 -1.63 9.04
C ILE A 204 -3.41 -0.46 8.24
N TYR A 205 -2.65 0.65 8.25
CA TYR A 205 -2.92 1.79 7.37
C TYR A 205 -2.42 1.49 5.97
N HIS A 206 -3.22 1.82 4.96
CA HIS A 206 -2.84 1.76 3.56
C HIS A 206 -2.95 3.16 2.96
N PHE A 207 -1.84 3.74 2.56
CA PHE A 207 -1.77 5.07 1.98
C PHE A 207 -2.17 5.06 0.50
N CYS A 208 -3.41 4.63 0.21
CA CYS A 208 -3.96 4.65 -1.15
C CYS A 208 -4.07 6.07 -1.70
N GLY A 209 -4.03 6.20 -3.02
CA GLY A 209 -4.23 7.48 -3.70
C GLY A 209 -2.94 8.26 -3.95
N SER A 210 -3.10 9.52 -4.38
CA SER A 210 -2.01 10.38 -4.85
C SER A 210 -1.25 11.09 -3.73
N ASN A 211 -1.91 11.35 -2.60
CA ASN A 211 -1.26 11.97 -1.44
C ASN A 211 -0.55 10.91 -0.63
N LYS A 212 0.77 11.00 -0.57
CA LYS A 212 1.62 10.04 0.13
C LYS A 212 2.43 10.73 1.23
N PRO A 213 2.65 10.09 2.39
CA PRO A 213 3.36 10.69 3.53
C PRO A 213 4.82 11.08 3.22
N TRP A 214 5.42 10.47 2.21
CA TRP A 214 6.75 10.86 1.73
C TRP A 214 6.75 12.04 0.75
N HIS A 215 5.57 12.51 0.31
CA HIS A 215 5.41 13.72 -0.49
C HIS A 215 4.87 14.90 0.32
N MET A 216 4.04 14.65 1.33
CA MET A 216 3.49 15.69 2.20
C MET A 216 2.89 15.07 3.47
N VAL A 217 2.92 15.81 4.58
CA VAL A 217 2.40 15.38 5.88
C VAL A 217 1.16 16.21 6.20
N LEU A 218 -0.02 15.69 5.88
CA LEU A 218 -1.29 16.42 6.00
C LEU A 218 -2.11 16.02 7.24
N ASN A 219 -1.91 14.82 7.76
CA ASN A 219 -2.72 14.26 8.85
C ASN A 219 -1.84 13.46 9.83
N ASP A 220 -2.46 12.87 10.86
CA ASP A 220 -1.73 12.13 11.89
C ASP A 220 -1.23 10.76 11.41
N ALA A 221 -1.90 10.11 10.46
CA ALA A 221 -1.41 8.89 9.85
C ALA A 221 -0.13 9.15 9.03
N ASP A 222 -0.07 10.27 8.28
CA ASP A 222 1.15 10.68 7.58
C ASP A 222 2.29 10.95 8.57
N ALA A 223 1.99 11.60 9.70
CA ALA A 223 2.99 11.85 10.74
C ALA A 223 3.45 10.56 11.44
N LEU A 224 2.57 9.58 11.58
CA LEU A 224 2.93 8.27 12.11
C LEU A 224 3.86 7.52 11.15
N TRP A 225 3.61 7.61 9.83
CA TRP A 225 4.54 7.08 8.83
C TRP A 225 5.93 7.73 8.94
N ARG A 226 5.99 9.04 9.17
CA ARG A 226 7.26 9.76 9.40
C ARG A 226 7.98 9.27 10.65
N HIS A 227 7.25 8.99 11.73
CA HIS A 227 7.83 8.41 12.94
C HIS A 227 8.56 7.09 12.64
N TYR A 228 7.96 6.17 11.88
CA TYR A 228 8.63 4.92 11.52
C TYR A 228 9.75 5.10 10.49
N LEU A 229 9.70 6.15 9.67
CA LEU A 229 10.85 6.53 8.85
C LEU A 229 12.05 6.90 9.71
N ASP A 230 11.85 7.70 10.77
CA ASP A 230 12.89 8.13 11.69
C ASP A 230 13.50 6.95 12.48
N LEU A 231 12.73 5.86 12.66
CA LEU A 231 13.21 4.61 13.25
C LEU A 231 13.93 3.69 12.25
N SER A 232 13.82 3.96 10.96
CA SER A 232 14.38 3.14 9.88
C SER A 232 15.75 3.63 9.45
N PRO A 233 16.56 2.83 8.72
CA PRO A 233 17.81 3.28 8.12
C PRO A 233 17.67 4.36 7.03
N TRP A 234 16.45 4.75 6.66
CA TRP A 234 16.15 5.84 5.72
C TRP A 234 15.79 7.16 6.40
N ASP A 235 16.12 7.34 7.67
CA ASP A 235 15.95 8.57 8.45
C ASP A 235 16.54 9.83 7.79
N SER A 236 16.53 10.94 8.52
CA SER A 236 17.16 12.23 8.14
C SER A 236 16.52 13.00 6.98
N MET A 237 15.29 12.70 6.63
CA MET A 237 14.54 13.52 5.67
C MET A 237 13.61 14.52 6.40
N PRO A 238 13.67 15.83 6.10
CA PRO A 238 12.73 16.80 6.68
C PRO A 238 11.28 16.47 6.25
N ASP A 239 10.30 16.89 7.07
CA ASP A 239 8.89 16.75 6.71
C ASP A 239 8.61 17.49 5.41
N PRO A 240 8.13 16.79 4.36
CA PRO A 240 7.81 17.43 3.12
C PRO A 240 6.54 18.30 3.26
N LEU A 241 6.56 19.44 2.62
CA LEU A 241 5.41 20.33 2.52
C LEU A 241 4.81 20.23 1.10
N PRO A 242 3.49 20.49 0.97
CA PRO A 242 2.87 20.57 -0.35
C PRO A 242 3.58 21.59 -1.24
N PRO A 243 3.64 21.36 -2.55
CA PRO A 243 4.12 22.39 -3.48
C PRO A 243 3.35 23.70 -3.32
N LYS A 244 4.04 24.83 -3.45
CA LYS A 244 3.44 26.17 -3.41
C LYS A 244 2.85 26.55 -4.77
N THR A 245 1.87 25.75 -5.24
CA THR A 245 1.16 25.97 -6.49
C THR A 245 -0.35 26.03 -6.25
N PRO A 246 -1.11 26.77 -7.07
CA PRO A 246 -2.54 27.02 -6.84
C PRO A 246 -3.36 25.77 -6.57
N GLN A 247 -3.03 24.63 -7.22
CA GLN A 247 -3.73 23.36 -7.07
C GLN A 247 -3.62 22.77 -5.66
N HIS A 248 -2.57 23.17 -4.91
CA HIS A 248 -2.30 22.66 -3.56
C HIS A 248 -2.86 23.55 -2.44
N TYR A 249 -3.65 24.58 -2.75
CA TYR A 249 -4.21 25.51 -1.75
C TYR A 249 -4.97 24.77 -0.64
N PHE A 250 -5.71 23.71 -1.00
CA PHE A 250 -6.48 22.93 -0.03
C PHE A 250 -5.59 22.15 0.95
N ASN A 251 -4.43 21.67 0.49
CA ASN A 251 -3.46 21.00 1.37
C ASN A 251 -2.93 21.94 2.44
N TYR A 252 -2.69 23.21 2.10
CA TYR A 252 -2.32 24.25 3.09
C TYR A 252 -3.43 24.55 4.07
N LYS A 253 -4.71 24.46 3.65
CA LYS A 253 -5.85 24.55 4.58
C LYS A 253 -5.80 23.41 5.61
N LEU A 254 -5.58 22.18 5.19
CA LEU A 254 -5.46 21.02 6.11
C LEU A 254 -4.30 21.19 7.09
N LEU A 255 -3.13 21.64 6.63
CA LEU A 255 -1.98 21.94 7.49
C LEU A 255 -2.27 23.04 8.50
N MET A 256 -2.99 24.08 8.11
CA MET A 256 -3.44 25.17 9.00
C MET A 256 -4.35 24.61 10.09
N GLU A 257 -5.40 23.88 9.73
CA GLU A 257 -6.36 23.29 10.66
C GLU A 257 -5.66 22.35 11.66
N ARG A 258 -4.77 21.50 11.20
CA ARG A 258 -3.96 20.60 12.03
C ARG A 258 -3.04 21.37 12.98
N SER A 259 -2.39 22.44 12.50
CA SER A 259 -1.51 23.28 13.33
C SER A 259 -2.30 24.02 14.42
N TRP A 260 -3.52 24.45 14.09
CA TRP A 260 -4.43 25.04 15.07
C TRP A 260 -4.81 24.05 16.17
N GLN A 261 -5.22 22.83 15.81
CA GLN A 261 -5.55 21.76 16.76
C GLN A 261 -4.37 21.43 17.69
N LYS A 262 -3.15 21.43 17.14
CA LYS A 262 -1.90 21.18 17.89
C LYS A 262 -1.33 22.42 18.60
N LYS A 263 -2.07 23.54 18.62
CA LYS A 263 -1.67 24.83 19.24
C LYS A 263 -0.34 25.39 18.72
N LYS A 264 0.06 25.06 17.48
CA LYS A 264 1.28 25.55 16.80
C LYS A 264 0.95 26.84 16.03
N LEU A 265 0.74 27.96 16.76
CA LEU A 265 0.23 29.21 16.17
C LEU A 265 1.08 29.77 15.04
N GLY A 266 2.43 29.73 15.15
CA GLY A 266 3.34 30.20 14.10
C GLY A 266 3.13 29.46 12.79
N ASN A 267 3.08 28.13 12.83
CA ASN A 267 2.82 27.30 11.65
C ASN A 267 1.41 27.55 11.09
N CYS A 268 0.43 27.71 11.98
CA CYS A 268 -0.95 28.00 11.58
C CYS A 268 -1.02 29.29 10.75
N LEU A 269 -0.38 30.39 11.21
CA LEU A 269 -0.33 31.65 10.46
C LEU A 269 0.39 31.51 9.13
N GLN A 270 1.50 30.79 9.08
CA GLN A 270 2.24 30.53 7.85
C GLN A 270 1.39 29.74 6.83
N TYR A 271 0.68 28.71 7.27
CA TYR A 271 -0.15 27.89 6.38
C TYR A 271 -1.44 28.64 5.96
N LEU A 272 -2.01 29.48 6.82
CA LEU A 272 -3.10 30.39 6.48
C LEU A 272 -2.69 31.35 5.36
N PHE A 273 -1.49 31.94 5.45
CA PHE A 273 -0.93 32.79 4.41
C PHE A 273 -0.88 32.06 3.05
N TRP A 274 -0.24 30.88 3.01
CA TRP A 274 -0.13 30.11 1.77
C TRP A 274 -1.50 29.63 1.25
N TYR A 275 -2.40 29.20 2.12
CA TYR A 275 -3.79 28.88 1.74
C TYR A 275 -4.45 30.04 1.02
N THR A 276 -4.31 31.25 1.58
CA THR A 276 -4.96 32.46 1.03
C THR A 276 -4.35 32.86 -0.32
N VAL A 277 -3.01 32.91 -0.40
CA VAL A 277 -2.28 33.28 -1.62
C VAL A 277 -2.64 32.33 -2.74
N LEU A 278 -2.44 31.02 -2.54
CA LEU A 278 -2.65 30.01 -3.59
C LEU A 278 -4.13 29.94 -4.04
N LYS A 279 -5.08 30.18 -3.12
CA LYS A 279 -6.50 30.23 -3.45
C LYS A 279 -6.85 31.46 -4.33
N ILE A 280 -6.20 32.59 -4.09
CA ILE A 280 -6.36 33.80 -4.91
C ILE A 280 -5.74 33.57 -6.30
N GLU A 281 -4.52 33.02 -6.36
CA GLU A 281 -3.83 32.68 -7.62
C GLU A 281 -4.68 31.74 -8.49
N LEU A 282 -5.28 30.71 -7.87
CA LEU A 282 -6.18 29.78 -8.56
C LEU A 282 -7.41 30.52 -9.17
N LYS A 283 -8.00 31.47 -8.40
CA LYS A 283 -9.15 32.25 -8.88
C LYS A 283 -8.79 33.22 -10.02
N LEU A 284 -7.53 33.67 -10.06
CA LEU A 284 -7.01 34.54 -11.10
C LEU A 284 -6.52 33.78 -12.35
N GLY A 285 -6.64 32.43 -12.35
CA GLY A 285 -6.20 31.58 -13.46
C GLY A 285 -4.68 31.46 -13.60
N MET A 286 -3.94 31.80 -12.54
CA MET A 286 -2.48 31.59 -12.48
C MET A 286 -2.17 30.09 -12.35
N GLN A 287 -1.19 29.58 -13.11
CA GLN A 287 -0.77 28.18 -13.10
C GLN A 287 0.55 27.97 -12.32
#